data_013dfcad71a0425a05de13e71cf560f4
#
_entry.id   013dfcad71a0425a05de13e71cf560f4
#
_cell.length_a   1.000
_cell.length_b   1.000
_cell.length_c   1.000
_cell.angle_alpha   90.00
_cell.angle_beta   90.00
_cell.angle_gamma   90.00
#
_symmetry.space_group_name_H-M   'P 1'
#
loop_
_entity.id
_entity.type
_entity.pdbx_description
1 polymer ?
#
loop_
_entity_poly.entity_id
_entity_poly.type
_entity_poly.pdbx_seq_one_letter_code
_entity_poly.pdbx_strand_id
1 'polypeptide(L)'
;MKSQDNILWIIETKKKDEKEGVEQLWSYMSATTARFGTWTNGDNILYYNKDTKHSNRYAELPDIPKYKESVDSIGKYQKKDLVRCTDLKGVFKRCNNYFFSNQGLTQDKRFSEILKILFCKIEDEKDLFNEKCVFYITPDEQNSEKGIKNVRERIDGLFKKVKQ
;
A
#
# COMPACT_ATOMS: atom_id res chain seq x y z
N MET A 1 25.02 29.84 -16.75
CA MET A 1 23.94 29.39 -15.86
C MET A 1 23.99 27.86 -15.83
N LYS A 2 24.34 27.24 -14.69
CA LYS A 2 24.19 25.79 -14.53
C LYS A 2 22.69 25.51 -14.43
N SER A 3 22.15 24.64 -15.26
CA SER A 3 20.79 24.11 -15.13
C SER A 3 20.70 23.45 -13.76
N GLN A 4 19.86 23.95 -12.87
CA GLN A 4 19.54 23.25 -11.65
C GLN A 4 18.71 22.02 -12.08
N ASP A 5 19.30 20.84 -11.97
CA ASP A 5 18.60 19.59 -12.20
C ASP A 5 17.44 19.54 -11.19
N ASN A 6 16.21 19.50 -11.69
CA ASN A 6 15.02 19.37 -10.85
C ASN A 6 14.96 17.94 -10.31
N ILE A 7 15.44 17.75 -9.09
CA ILE A 7 15.30 16.49 -8.38
C ILE A 7 13.85 16.33 -7.93
N LEU A 8 13.15 15.32 -8.45
CA LEU A 8 11.76 15.06 -8.10
C LEU A 8 11.63 14.15 -6.88
N TRP A 9 12.61 13.25 -6.67
CA TRP A 9 12.54 12.18 -5.69
C TRP A 9 13.92 11.85 -5.14
N ILE A 10 13.97 11.57 -3.83
CA ILE A 10 15.17 11.06 -3.13
C ILE A 10 14.83 9.72 -2.51
N ILE A 11 15.71 8.76 -2.67
CA ILE A 11 15.60 7.44 -2.04
C ILE A 11 16.79 7.25 -1.11
N GLU A 12 16.51 7.11 0.17
CA GLU A 12 17.48 6.76 1.20
C GLU A 12 17.36 5.27 1.51
N THR A 13 18.46 4.55 1.37
CA THR A 13 18.49 3.11 1.63
C THR A 13 19.38 2.81 2.82
N LYS A 14 18.93 1.91 3.69
CA LYS A 14 19.64 1.45 4.88
C LYS A 14 19.83 -0.06 4.86
N LYS A 15 20.73 -0.56 5.70
CA LYS A 15 20.86 -1.99 5.95
C LYS A 15 19.61 -2.52 6.62
N LYS A 16 19.34 -3.82 6.45
CA LYS A 16 18.13 -4.50 6.87
C LYS A 16 17.72 -4.25 8.32
N ASP A 17 18.67 -4.18 9.24
CA ASP A 17 18.42 -4.03 10.68
C ASP A 17 18.41 -2.57 11.16
N GLU A 18 18.72 -1.61 10.28
CA GLU A 18 18.72 -0.20 10.64
C GLU A 18 17.30 0.37 10.58
N LYS A 19 16.89 1.04 11.66
CA LYS A 19 15.57 1.70 11.76
C LYS A 19 15.67 3.23 11.72
N GLU A 20 16.88 3.77 11.79
CA GLU A 20 17.15 5.20 11.81
C GLU A 20 17.43 5.72 10.39
N GLY A 21 17.42 7.06 10.22
CA GLY A 21 17.81 7.70 8.96
C GLY A 21 16.69 8.41 8.21
N VAL A 22 15.47 8.41 8.71
CA VAL A 22 14.37 9.23 8.16
C VAL A 22 14.72 10.70 8.20
N GLU A 23 15.34 11.18 9.29
CA GLU A 23 15.79 12.57 9.44
C GLU A 23 16.87 12.93 8.41
N GLN A 24 17.72 11.97 8.05
CA GLN A 24 18.71 12.13 6.98
C GLN A 24 18.03 12.32 5.62
N LEU A 25 17.00 11.51 5.31
CA LEU A 25 16.18 11.70 4.12
C LEU A 25 15.56 13.10 4.09
N TRP A 26 14.97 13.55 5.21
CA TRP A 26 14.37 14.89 5.32
C TRP A 26 15.41 16.01 5.12
N SER A 27 16.62 15.83 5.63
CA SER A 27 17.73 16.76 5.39
C SER A 27 18.06 16.89 3.91
N TYR A 28 18.16 15.76 3.18
CA TYR A 28 18.40 15.77 1.74
C TYR A 28 17.24 16.40 0.97
N MET A 29 16.01 16.09 1.34
CA MET A 29 14.82 16.70 0.74
C MET A 29 14.80 18.22 0.98
N SER A 30 15.25 18.70 2.16
CA SER A 30 15.36 20.15 2.45
C SER A 30 16.39 20.82 1.57
N ALA A 31 17.54 20.19 1.38
CA ALA A 31 18.67 20.75 0.62
C ALA A 31 18.44 20.74 -0.90
N THR A 32 17.39 20.12 -1.38
CA THR A 32 17.10 19.93 -2.81
C THR A 32 15.70 20.43 -3.19
N THR A 33 15.38 20.36 -4.49
CA THR A 33 14.03 20.62 -5.02
C THR A 33 13.10 19.39 -4.89
N ALA A 34 13.58 18.27 -4.33
CA ALA A 34 12.80 17.05 -4.22
C ALA A 34 11.50 17.28 -3.46
N ARG A 35 10.40 16.89 -4.08
CA ARG A 35 9.07 16.92 -3.49
C ARG A 35 8.77 15.65 -2.71
N PHE A 36 9.26 14.51 -3.19
CA PHE A 36 9.01 13.20 -2.61
C PHE A 36 10.30 12.56 -2.11
N GLY A 37 10.18 11.76 -1.05
CA GLY A 37 11.25 10.97 -0.50
C GLY A 37 10.79 9.58 -0.14
N THR A 38 11.71 8.61 -0.25
CA THR A 38 11.49 7.24 0.21
C THR A 38 12.64 6.85 1.12
N TRP A 39 12.31 6.31 2.27
CA TRP A 39 13.25 5.62 3.13
C TRP A 39 12.97 4.12 3.11
N THR A 40 14.00 3.29 3.03
CA THR A 40 13.84 1.84 3.11
C THR A 40 15.08 1.16 3.67
N ASN A 41 14.87 0.09 4.42
CA ASN A 41 15.90 -0.84 4.87
C ASN A 41 15.71 -2.26 4.27
N GLY A 42 14.87 -2.38 3.24
CA GLY A 42 14.55 -3.64 2.60
C GLY A 42 13.38 -4.41 3.25
N ASP A 43 13.17 -4.27 4.55
CA ASP A 43 12.01 -4.86 5.27
C ASP A 43 10.87 -3.85 5.40
N ASN A 44 11.19 -2.56 5.58
CA ASN A 44 10.25 -1.47 5.72
C ASN A 44 10.48 -0.44 4.63
N ILE A 45 9.39 0.17 4.17
CA ILE A 45 9.42 1.27 3.19
C ILE A 45 8.50 2.37 3.71
N LEU A 46 9.01 3.61 3.75
CA LEU A 46 8.25 4.79 4.12
C LEU A 46 8.33 5.81 2.99
N TYR A 47 7.21 6.41 2.66
CA TYR A 47 7.09 7.43 1.61
C TYR A 47 6.74 8.77 2.22
N TYR A 48 7.38 9.84 1.77
CA TYR A 48 7.17 11.19 2.28
C TYR A 48 6.92 12.19 1.15
N ASN A 49 6.03 13.14 1.44
CA ASN A 49 5.83 14.34 0.64
C ASN A 49 6.27 15.57 1.43
N LYS A 50 6.96 16.48 0.76
CA LYS A 50 7.30 17.79 1.33
C LYS A 50 6.02 18.61 1.45
N ASP A 51 5.55 18.84 2.66
CA ASP A 51 4.34 19.60 2.97
C ASP A 51 4.64 20.67 4.01
N THR A 52 4.62 21.92 3.60
CA THR A 52 4.89 23.08 4.48
C THR A 52 3.85 23.29 5.56
N LYS A 53 2.68 22.66 5.43
CA LYS A 53 1.58 22.74 6.43
C LYS A 53 1.72 21.72 7.55
N HIS A 54 2.54 20.69 7.33
CA HIS A 54 2.78 19.67 8.33
C HIS A 54 3.79 20.16 9.39
N SER A 55 3.63 19.76 10.66
CA SER A 55 4.51 20.18 11.77
C SER A 55 5.99 19.93 11.47
N ASN A 56 6.31 18.80 10.83
CA ASN A 56 7.68 18.42 10.46
C ASN A 56 8.05 18.84 9.03
N ARG A 57 7.18 19.56 8.31
CA ARG A 57 7.30 19.89 6.89
C ARG A 57 7.32 18.67 5.95
N TYR A 58 7.07 17.47 6.45
CA TYR A 58 7.04 16.21 5.71
C TYR A 58 5.81 15.42 6.16
N ALA A 59 4.95 15.11 5.23
CA ALA A 59 3.79 14.24 5.45
C ALA A 59 4.11 12.84 4.94
N GLU A 60 3.85 11.84 5.77
CA GLU A 60 3.95 10.45 5.34
C GLU A 60 2.82 10.12 4.35
N LEU A 61 3.16 9.32 3.33
CA LEU A 61 2.24 8.91 2.28
C LEU A 61 1.93 7.42 2.42
N PRO A 62 0.69 7.00 2.15
CA PRO A 62 0.27 5.62 2.28
C PRO A 62 0.83 4.69 1.18
N ASP A 63 1.32 5.24 0.08
CA ASP A 63 1.87 4.48 -1.05
C ASP A 63 2.79 5.35 -1.90
N ILE A 64 3.46 4.72 -2.87
CA ILE A 64 4.31 5.38 -3.85
C ILE A 64 3.48 6.28 -4.78
N PRO A 65 3.83 7.58 -4.94
CA PRO A 65 3.14 8.45 -5.88
C PRO A 65 3.35 8.01 -7.33
N LYS A 66 2.28 7.98 -8.11
CA LYS A 66 2.35 7.73 -9.55
C LYS A 66 2.61 9.04 -10.31
N TYR A 67 3.08 8.92 -11.54
CA TYR A 67 3.29 10.11 -12.39
C TYR A 67 2.00 10.92 -12.57
N LYS A 68 2.05 12.22 -12.28
CA LYS A 68 0.91 13.15 -12.28
C LYS A 68 -0.21 12.84 -11.28
N GLU A 69 0.01 11.96 -10.33
CA GLU A 69 -0.96 11.70 -9.27
C GLU A 69 -1.01 12.87 -8.27
N SER A 70 -2.21 13.26 -7.84
CA SER A 70 -2.35 14.24 -6.77
C SER A 70 -2.05 13.59 -5.42
N VAL A 71 -1.45 14.34 -4.49
CA VAL A 71 -1.13 13.83 -3.13
C VAL A 71 -2.36 13.26 -2.43
N ASP A 72 -3.52 13.89 -2.62
CA ASP A 72 -4.78 13.47 -2.00
C ASP A 72 -5.35 12.15 -2.56
N SER A 73 -4.85 11.71 -3.73
CA SER A 73 -5.30 10.46 -4.37
C SER A 73 -4.38 9.28 -4.09
N ILE A 74 -3.18 9.52 -3.53
CA ILE A 74 -2.20 8.47 -3.24
C ILE A 74 -2.79 7.43 -2.28
N GLY A 75 -2.62 6.16 -2.62
CA GLY A 75 -3.19 5.04 -1.87
C GLY A 75 -4.69 4.82 -2.07
N LYS A 76 -5.34 5.61 -2.93
CA LYS A 76 -6.75 5.46 -3.29
C LYS A 76 -6.85 4.78 -4.65
N TYR A 77 -6.93 3.47 -4.66
CA TYR A 77 -7.00 2.68 -5.89
C TYR A 77 -8.36 2.85 -6.57
N GLN A 78 -8.37 2.99 -7.90
CA GLN A 78 -9.58 3.13 -8.71
C GLN A 78 -9.80 1.86 -9.52
N LYS A 79 -11.07 1.50 -9.75
CA LYS A 79 -11.43 0.29 -10.51
C LYS A 79 -10.94 0.33 -11.96
N LYS A 80 -10.90 1.51 -12.57
CA LYS A 80 -10.35 1.71 -13.93
C LYS A 80 -8.86 1.35 -14.05
N ASP A 81 -8.12 1.33 -12.93
CA ASP A 81 -6.69 1.00 -12.89
C ASP A 81 -6.47 -0.51 -12.68
N LEU A 82 -7.53 -1.29 -12.45
CA LEU A 82 -7.43 -2.72 -12.28
C LEU A 82 -7.04 -3.39 -13.60
N VAL A 83 -6.10 -4.32 -13.52
CA VAL A 83 -5.67 -5.11 -14.65
C VAL A 83 -6.11 -6.57 -14.48
N ARG A 84 -6.40 -7.23 -15.59
CA ARG A 84 -6.77 -8.64 -15.58
C ARG A 84 -5.60 -9.49 -15.08
N CYS A 85 -5.86 -10.33 -14.08
CA CYS A 85 -4.86 -11.28 -13.60
C CYS A 85 -4.64 -12.39 -14.66
N THR A 86 -3.38 -12.54 -15.10
CA THR A 86 -2.99 -13.55 -16.10
C THR A 86 -2.56 -14.88 -15.46
N ASP A 87 -2.22 -14.89 -14.16
CA ASP A 87 -1.77 -16.08 -13.41
C ASP A 87 -2.61 -16.31 -12.14
N LEU A 88 -3.90 -16.55 -12.30
CA LEU A 88 -4.80 -16.89 -11.18
C LEU A 88 -4.34 -18.14 -10.42
N LYS A 89 -3.85 -19.16 -11.12
CA LYS A 89 -3.36 -20.40 -10.48
C LYS A 89 -2.19 -20.13 -9.56
N GLY A 90 -1.24 -19.31 -9.98
CA GLY A 90 -0.10 -18.90 -9.15
C GLY A 90 -0.53 -18.07 -7.94
N VAL A 91 -1.50 -17.16 -8.12
CA VAL A 91 -2.07 -16.40 -7.00
C VAL A 91 -2.67 -17.33 -5.95
N PHE A 92 -3.56 -18.24 -6.34
CA PHE A 92 -4.18 -19.19 -5.41
C PHE A 92 -3.16 -20.12 -4.72
N LYS A 93 -2.13 -20.56 -5.46
CA LYS A 93 -1.05 -21.35 -4.87
C LYS A 93 -0.31 -20.57 -3.78
N ARG A 94 0.02 -19.28 -4.03
CA ARG A 94 0.66 -18.41 -3.02
C ARG A 94 -0.23 -18.20 -1.79
N CYS A 95 -1.52 -17.93 -1.98
CA CYS A 95 -2.47 -17.79 -0.88
C CYS A 95 -2.56 -19.09 -0.05
N ASN A 96 -2.69 -20.25 -0.70
CA ASN A 96 -2.75 -21.53 -0.02
C ASN A 96 -1.47 -21.81 0.78
N ASN A 97 -0.30 -21.55 0.21
CA ASN A 97 0.98 -21.73 0.89
C ASN A 97 1.12 -20.79 2.09
N TYR A 98 0.70 -19.53 1.95
CA TYR A 98 0.70 -18.56 3.05
C TYR A 98 -0.15 -19.03 4.23
N PHE A 99 -1.37 -19.46 4.00
CA PHE A 99 -2.25 -20.00 5.05
C PHE A 99 -1.71 -21.27 5.67
N PHE A 100 -1.05 -22.13 4.89
CA PHE A 100 -0.41 -23.32 5.42
C PHE A 100 0.75 -22.97 6.36
N SER A 101 1.66 -22.12 5.91
CA SER A 101 2.91 -21.82 6.63
C SER A 101 2.70 -20.93 7.86
N ASN A 102 1.75 -19.98 7.79
CA ASN A 102 1.60 -18.96 8.83
C ASN A 102 0.43 -19.21 9.79
N GLN A 103 -0.58 -19.95 9.37
CA GLN A 103 -1.80 -20.16 10.15
C GLN A 103 -2.03 -21.61 10.56
N GLY A 104 -1.26 -22.56 10.04
CA GLY A 104 -1.43 -23.99 10.34
C GLY A 104 -2.83 -24.54 10.01
N LEU A 105 -3.57 -23.89 9.10
CA LEU A 105 -4.94 -24.28 8.78
C LEU A 105 -5.01 -25.58 8.01
N THR A 106 -6.04 -26.40 8.30
CA THR A 106 -6.37 -27.59 7.50
C THR A 106 -6.74 -27.20 6.06
N GLN A 107 -6.69 -28.14 5.13
CA GLN A 107 -6.97 -27.89 3.72
C GLN A 107 -8.35 -27.25 3.50
N ASP A 108 -9.39 -27.77 4.15
CA ASP A 108 -10.76 -27.28 4.01
C ASP A 108 -10.90 -25.86 4.56
N LYS A 109 -10.26 -25.56 5.69
CA LYS A 109 -10.24 -24.20 6.26
C LYS A 109 -9.51 -23.22 5.35
N ARG A 110 -8.36 -23.61 4.79
CA ARG A 110 -7.63 -22.75 3.82
C ARG A 110 -8.49 -22.42 2.60
N PHE A 111 -9.13 -23.45 2.04
CA PHE A 111 -10.02 -23.25 0.90
C PHE A 111 -11.18 -22.31 1.23
N SER A 112 -11.81 -22.48 2.38
CA SER A 112 -12.89 -21.61 2.86
C SER A 112 -12.43 -20.16 3.01
N GLU A 113 -11.24 -19.89 3.58
CA GLU A 113 -10.71 -18.55 3.74
C GLU A 113 -10.37 -17.90 2.38
N ILE A 114 -9.79 -18.65 1.45
CA ILE A 114 -9.50 -18.17 0.10
C ILE A 114 -10.81 -17.78 -0.62
N LEU A 115 -11.87 -18.59 -0.49
CA LEU A 115 -13.18 -18.26 -1.07
C LEU A 115 -13.78 -16.99 -0.49
N LYS A 116 -13.71 -16.78 0.82
CA LYS A 116 -14.19 -15.54 1.45
C LYS A 116 -13.49 -14.30 0.88
N ILE A 117 -12.16 -14.36 0.76
CA ILE A 117 -11.35 -13.28 0.17
C ILE A 117 -11.74 -13.04 -1.29
N LEU A 118 -11.91 -14.12 -2.07
CA LEU A 118 -12.30 -14.04 -3.46
C LEU A 118 -13.67 -13.37 -3.63
N PHE A 119 -14.64 -13.78 -2.82
CA PHE A 119 -15.99 -13.19 -2.88
C PHE A 119 -16.00 -11.72 -2.47
N CYS A 120 -15.21 -11.32 -1.47
CA CYS A 120 -15.05 -9.90 -1.12
C CYS A 120 -14.49 -9.10 -2.29
N LYS A 121 -13.48 -9.64 -3.01
CA LYS A 121 -12.91 -8.98 -4.17
C LYS A 121 -13.91 -8.87 -5.32
N ILE A 122 -14.65 -9.94 -5.62
CA ILE A 122 -15.71 -9.94 -6.65
C ILE A 122 -16.79 -8.91 -6.30
N GLU A 123 -17.21 -8.85 -5.03
CA GLU A 123 -18.22 -7.89 -4.57
C GLU A 123 -17.76 -6.45 -4.74
N ASP A 124 -16.49 -6.16 -4.43
CA ASP A 124 -15.92 -4.83 -4.68
C ASP A 124 -15.91 -4.50 -6.18
N GLU A 125 -15.46 -5.41 -7.03
CA GLU A 125 -15.38 -5.18 -8.48
C GLU A 125 -16.74 -5.06 -9.15
N LYS A 126 -17.77 -5.72 -8.61
CA LYS A 126 -19.15 -5.71 -9.11
C LYS A 126 -19.87 -4.37 -8.90
N ASP A 127 -19.50 -3.63 -7.87
CA ASP A 127 -20.11 -2.34 -7.53
C ASP A 127 -19.68 -1.27 -8.54
N LEU A 128 -20.45 -1.15 -9.64
CA LEU A 128 -20.18 -0.19 -10.72
C LEU A 128 -20.45 1.27 -10.33
N PHE A 129 -21.17 1.52 -9.24
CA PHE A 129 -21.47 2.88 -8.77
C PHE A 129 -20.31 3.49 -7.98
N ASN A 130 -19.41 2.66 -7.46
CA ASN A 130 -18.25 3.11 -6.73
C ASN A 130 -16.99 2.98 -7.59
N GLU A 131 -16.45 4.10 -8.05
CA GLU A 131 -15.23 4.13 -8.85
C GLU A 131 -13.97 3.73 -8.06
N LYS A 132 -14.02 3.77 -6.72
CA LYS A 132 -12.89 3.46 -5.84
C LYS A 132 -12.92 1.99 -5.45
N CYS A 133 -11.74 1.38 -5.43
CA CYS A 133 -11.57 0.07 -4.84
C CYS A 133 -11.70 0.15 -3.32
N VAL A 134 -12.33 -0.84 -2.74
CA VAL A 134 -12.43 -1.06 -1.29
C VAL A 134 -11.54 -2.23 -0.87
N PHE A 135 -11.38 -3.20 -1.76
CA PHE A 135 -10.53 -4.38 -1.55
C PHE A 135 -9.06 -4.07 -1.92
N TYR A 136 -8.34 -3.47 -1.00
CA TYR A 136 -6.90 -3.19 -1.12
C TYR A 136 -6.25 -3.10 0.25
N ILE A 137 -4.92 -3.08 0.27
CA ILE A 137 -4.08 -2.75 1.42
C ILE A 137 -2.93 -1.88 0.94
N THR A 138 -2.61 -0.84 1.69
CA THR A 138 -1.44 0.00 1.42
C THR A 138 -0.25 -0.46 2.27
N PRO A 139 1.00 -0.12 1.90
CA PRO A 139 2.18 -0.40 2.73
C PRO A 139 2.07 0.17 4.16
N ASP A 140 1.54 1.38 4.31
CA ASP A 140 1.30 1.99 5.62
C ASP A 140 0.29 1.19 6.46
N GLU A 141 -0.84 0.79 5.85
CA GLU A 141 -1.83 -0.05 6.53
C GLU A 141 -1.28 -1.41 6.94
N GLN A 142 -0.36 -1.98 6.14
CA GLN A 142 0.25 -3.29 6.44
C GLN A 142 1.18 -3.23 7.66
N ASN A 143 1.83 -2.09 7.89
CA ASN A 143 2.88 -1.92 8.89
C ASN A 143 2.41 -1.27 10.20
N SER A 144 1.11 -0.99 10.35
CA SER A 144 0.58 -0.36 11.56
C SER A 144 -0.65 -1.10 12.12
N GLU A 145 -0.78 -1.17 13.45
CA GLU A 145 -1.96 -1.78 14.09
C GLU A 145 -3.26 -1.07 13.70
N LYS A 146 -3.22 0.25 13.62
CA LYS A 146 -4.35 1.06 13.15
C LYS A 146 -4.71 0.74 11.70
N GLY A 147 -3.70 0.60 10.83
CA GLY A 147 -3.88 0.23 9.44
C GLY A 147 -4.50 -1.15 9.28
N ILE A 148 -3.99 -2.15 10.01
CA ILE A 148 -4.57 -3.50 10.02
C ILE A 148 -6.03 -3.48 10.47
N LYS A 149 -6.37 -2.68 11.49
CA LYS A 149 -7.75 -2.51 11.93
C LYS A 149 -8.64 -1.91 10.84
N ASN A 150 -8.18 -0.86 10.17
CA ASN A 150 -8.90 -0.22 9.08
C ASN A 150 -9.15 -1.20 7.91
N VAL A 151 -8.14 -1.98 7.53
CA VAL A 151 -8.27 -3.02 6.49
C VAL A 151 -9.30 -4.07 6.91
N ARG A 152 -9.25 -4.55 8.15
CA ARG A 152 -10.24 -5.50 8.66
C ARG A 152 -11.65 -4.95 8.56
N GLU A 153 -11.91 -3.75 9.06
CA GLU A 153 -13.24 -3.13 9.02
C GLU A 153 -13.75 -2.99 7.57
N ARG A 154 -12.87 -2.63 6.64
CA ARG A 154 -13.16 -2.49 5.21
C ARG A 154 -13.54 -3.83 4.56
N ILE A 155 -12.77 -4.88 4.83
CA ILE A 155 -13.03 -6.23 4.30
C ILE A 155 -14.26 -6.86 4.96
N ASP A 156 -14.47 -6.67 6.26
CA ASP A 156 -15.68 -7.12 6.96
C ASP A 156 -16.94 -6.46 6.39
N GLY A 157 -16.85 -5.19 5.98
CA GLY A 157 -17.92 -4.49 5.28
C GLY A 157 -18.29 -5.15 3.95
N LEU A 158 -17.29 -5.53 3.15
CA LEU A 158 -17.50 -6.28 1.91
C LEU A 158 -18.09 -7.67 2.17
N PHE A 159 -17.56 -8.37 3.17
CA PHE A 159 -18.05 -9.71 3.50
C PHE A 159 -19.49 -9.74 3.99
N LYS A 160 -19.94 -8.71 4.68
CA LYS A 160 -21.37 -8.55 5.05
C LYS A 160 -22.27 -8.41 3.83
N LYS A 161 -21.84 -7.69 2.79
CA LYS A 161 -22.59 -7.56 1.52
C LYS A 161 -22.67 -8.90 0.77
N VAL A 162 -21.59 -9.70 0.77
CA VAL A 162 -21.55 -11.03 0.14
C VAL A 162 -22.58 -12.01 0.76
N LYS A 163 -22.93 -11.83 2.04
CA LYS A 163 -23.87 -12.72 2.76
C LYS A 163 -25.35 -12.35 2.56
N GLN A 164 -25.63 -11.23 1.92
CA GLN A 164 -26.99 -10.77 1.59
C GLN A 164 -27.44 -11.32 0.23
#